data_35b27f6ed26e3840c98a778587e51068
#
_entry.id   35b27f6ed26e3840c98a778587e51068
#
_cell.length_a   1.000
_cell.length_b   1.000
_cell.length_c   1.000
_cell.angle_alpha   90.00
_cell.angle_beta   90.00
_cell.angle_gamma   90.00
#
_symmetry.space_group_name_H-M   'P 1'
#
loop_
_entity.id
_entity.type
_entity.pdbx_description
1 polymer ?
#
loop_
_entity_poly.entity_id
_entity_poly.type
_entity_poly.pdbx_seq_one_letter_code
_entity_poly.pdbx_strand_id
1 'polypeptide(L)'
;MSSGAWVLGLGLALALGAVGARAQEVLRKQYDDGSIYEGTFKDGRQDGTGTYKLPNGFEYTGDWVAGEIVGTGKATYPNGSFYVGQFAKGKPDGIGKMTFSDGSTYDGTWIDGAMTGQGQSTYASGASYTGGFVAGKHDGQGVMTDPDGTVYDGAWLDGVKEGQGKMTYADGTLYQGSFKAGAPDGMGKLSMPDGVVYDGQWQAGQINGQGTLTKAKGDTYVGAFENGQRAGKGKLTYANGDIYEGFFAADERNGAGTFIAKDGTRYAGVWVAGHMEGAGQMTYADGSVYAGTFLADEPHGRGKMTYADGSTYEGAWVAGQMAGLGKAVYGKDQTYQGQLAAGKPEGMGRMVQADGFVYEGQWQAGLRQGQGRATYADGSVYTGQFAAGLRDGKGTLTTTTGFGYVGDWKAGVIDGQGIATYPGGEVYEGAFVGGEREGQGKLTYSADQISEGIWQKGRLLTPNPAANGD
;
A
#
# COMPACT_ATOMS: atom_id res chain seq x y z
N MET A 1 -67.63 -18.84 -57.98
CA MET A 1 -68.82 -19.74 -58.29
C MET A 1 -69.79 -19.55 -57.15
N SER A 2 -70.79 -18.87 -57.41
CA SER A 2 -72.26 -19.01 -57.36
C SER A 2 -72.74 -19.10 -55.88
N SER A 3 -73.67 -18.45 -55.46
CA SER A 3 -74.91 -17.76 -55.76
C SER A 3 -75.64 -17.70 -54.44
N GLY A 4 -76.11 -16.61 -53.87
CA GLY A 4 -77.34 -15.95 -54.26
C GLY A 4 -78.56 -16.58 -53.58
N ALA A 5 -79.10 -15.89 -52.55
CA ALA A 5 -80.53 -15.91 -52.34
C ALA A 5 -81.02 -14.74 -51.47
N TRP A 6 -81.91 -13.96 -52.02
CA TRP A 6 -82.68 -12.90 -51.37
C TRP A 6 -83.86 -13.49 -50.62
N VAL A 7 -84.10 -13.05 -49.34
CA VAL A 7 -85.45 -13.13 -48.79
C VAL A 7 -85.79 -11.79 -48.15
N LEU A 8 -86.82 -11.18 -48.64
CA LEU A 8 -87.55 -10.05 -48.08
C LEU A 8 -88.31 -10.49 -46.82
N GLY A 9 -88.19 -9.75 -45.71
CA GLY A 9 -89.05 -9.95 -44.55
C GLY A 9 -89.37 -8.63 -43.84
N LEU A 10 -90.58 -8.29 -43.86
CA LEU A 10 -91.37 -7.13 -43.40
C LEU A 10 -90.83 -6.40 -42.17
N GLY A 11 -90.90 -5.07 -42.22
CA GLY A 11 -90.66 -4.16 -41.09
C GLY A 11 -91.64 -4.26 -39.96
N LEU A 12 -91.08 -4.15 -38.74
CA LEU A 12 -91.83 -3.74 -37.55
C LEU A 12 -91.10 -2.52 -36.97
N ALA A 13 -91.65 -1.34 -37.18
CA ALA A 13 -91.15 -0.09 -36.57
C ALA A 13 -91.48 -0.11 -35.10
N LEU A 14 -90.50 -0.40 -34.25
CA LEU A 14 -90.54 -0.09 -32.83
C LEU A 14 -90.00 1.35 -32.67
N ALA A 15 -90.89 2.28 -32.37
CA ALA A 15 -90.58 3.60 -31.91
C ALA A 15 -89.89 3.49 -30.54
N LEU A 16 -88.56 3.47 -30.52
CA LEU A 16 -87.79 3.76 -29.34
C LEU A 16 -87.93 5.25 -29.05
N GLY A 17 -88.75 5.55 -28.08
CA GLY A 17 -88.76 6.87 -27.46
C GLY A 17 -87.37 7.23 -26.98
N ALA A 18 -86.73 8.19 -27.61
CA ALA A 18 -85.59 8.86 -27.09
C ALA A 18 -85.96 9.49 -25.73
N VAL A 19 -85.64 8.82 -24.63
CA VAL A 19 -85.58 9.52 -23.34
C VAL A 19 -84.49 10.54 -23.50
N GLY A 20 -84.83 11.76 -23.86
CA GLY A 20 -83.93 12.90 -23.82
C GLY A 20 -83.32 12.99 -22.42
N ALA A 21 -82.05 12.74 -22.25
CA ALA A 21 -81.31 13.15 -21.09
C ALA A 21 -81.53 14.66 -20.99
N ARG A 22 -82.43 15.10 -20.07
CA ARG A 22 -82.51 16.49 -19.71
C ARG A 22 -81.11 16.90 -19.21
N ALA A 23 -80.45 17.84 -19.86
CA ALA A 23 -79.24 18.46 -19.33
C ALA A 23 -79.56 18.98 -17.96
N GLN A 24 -78.82 18.52 -16.97
CA GLN A 24 -78.94 18.94 -15.57
C GLN A 24 -78.66 20.46 -15.53
N GLU A 25 -79.60 21.25 -15.02
CA GLU A 25 -79.47 22.71 -14.96
C GLU A 25 -78.29 23.08 -14.02
N VAL A 26 -77.36 23.90 -14.51
CA VAL A 26 -76.24 24.46 -13.72
C VAL A 26 -76.79 25.61 -12.89
N LEU A 27 -76.70 25.47 -11.57
CA LEU A 27 -77.18 26.50 -10.64
C LEU A 27 -75.98 27.05 -9.83
N ARG A 28 -76.07 28.35 -9.48
CA ARG A 28 -75.11 29.02 -8.57
C ARG A 28 -75.76 29.25 -7.22
N LYS A 29 -75.09 28.74 -6.16
CA LYS A 29 -75.53 28.86 -4.77
C LYS A 29 -74.43 29.48 -3.90
N GLN A 30 -74.73 30.53 -3.17
CA GLN A 30 -73.89 31.11 -2.16
C GLN A 30 -74.37 30.63 -0.79
N TYR A 31 -73.43 30.26 0.08
CA TYR A 31 -73.67 29.79 1.43
C TYR A 31 -73.38 30.90 2.45
N ASP A 32 -73.81 30.74 3.67
CA ASP A 32 -73.70 31.75 4.76
C ASP A 32 -72.24 32.00 5.16
N ASP A 33 -71.36 31.05 4.93
CA ASP A 33 -69.89 31.15 5.17
C ASP A 33 -69.18 31.92 4.06
N GLY A 34 -69.89 32.40 3.05
CA GLY A 34 -69.38 33.10 1.88
C GLY A 34 -68.84 32.16 0.79
N SER A 35 -68.92 30.85 0.96
CA SER A 35 -68.58 29.91 -0.08
C SER A 35 -69.59 29.91 -1.24
N ILE A 36 -69.14 29.58 -2.43
CA ILE A 36 -69.96 29.58 -3.64
C ILE A 36 -69.82 28.23 -4.34
N TYR A 37 -70.96 27.61 -4.64
CA TYR A 37 -70.99 26.46 -5.55
C TYR A 37 -71.74 26.84 -6.85
N GLU A 38 -71.13 26.46 -7.96
CA GLU A 38 -71.72 26.58 -9.28
C GLU A 38 -71.64 25.23 -10.02
N GLY A 39 -72.79 24.58 -10.24
CA GLY A 39 -72.83 23.24 -10.76
C GLY A 39 -74.19 22.62 -10.72
N THR A 40 -74.26 21.33 -10.91
CA THR A 40 -75.45 20.53 -10.94
C THR A 40 -75.90 20.07 -9.56
N PHE A 41 -77.18 19.94 -9.33
CA PHE A 41 -77.81 19.50 -8.07
C PHE A 41 -78.79 18.34 -8.32
N LYS A 42 -78.86 17.44 -7.36
CA LYS A 42 -79.84 16.39 -7.26
C LYS A 42 -80.34 16.34 -5.79
N ASP A 43 -81.65 16.33 -5.62
CA ASP A 43 -82.30 16.31 -4.31
C ASP A 43 -81.76 17.34 -3.31
N GLY A 44 -81.44 18.57 -3.86
CA GLY A 44 -80.94 19.70 -3.08
C GLY A 44 -79.48 19.66 -2.68
N ARG A 45 -78.73 18.61 -3.07
CA ARG A 45 -77.29 18.41 -2.83
C ARG A 45 -76.50 18.57 -4.13
N GLN A 46 -75.20 18.98 -4.04
CA GLN A 46 -74.29 18.97 -5.15
C GLN A 46 -74.21 17.53 -5.75
N ASP A 47 -74.42 17.40 -7.04
CA ASP A 47 -74.42 16.10 -7.69
C ASP A 47 -74.10 16.27 -9.18
N GLY A 48 -73.21 15.48 -9.74
CA GLY A 48 -72.70 15.67 -11.09
C GLY A 48 -71.40 16.48 -11.09
N THR A 49 -71.31 17.53 -11.93
CA THR A 49 -70.10 18.36 -12.02
C THR A 49 -70.30 19.77 -11.50
N GLY A 50 -69.30 20.33 -10.83
CA GLY A 50 -69.42 21.70 -10.30
C GLY A 50 -68.11 22.27 -9.79
N THR A 51 -68.13 23.61 -9.63
CA THR A 51 -67.02 24.39 -9.05
C THR A 51 -67.43 24.92 -7.67
N TYR A 52 -66.62 24.65 -6.66
CA TYR A 52 -66.77 25.13 -5.31
C TYR A 52 -65.63 26.06 -4.92
N LYS A 53 -65.94 27.23 -4.43
CA LYS A 53 -64.97 28.26 -4.05
C LYS A 53 -65.18 28.65 -2.60
N LEU A 54 -64.10 28.65 -1.81
CA LEU A 54 -64.08 29.16 -0.47
C LEU A 54 -63.48 30.59 -0.41
N PRO A 55 -63.92 31.41 0.57
CA PRO A 55 -63.37 32.76 0.73
C PRO A 55 -61.86 32.81 1.00
N ASN A 56 -61.27 31.74 1.49
CA ASN A 56 -59.84 31.63 1.77
C ASN A 56 -59.00 31.40 0.48
N GLY A 57 -59.63 31.30 -0.68
CA GLY A 57 -58.95 31.04 -1.97
C GLY A 57 -58.89 29.57 -2.39
N PHE A 58 -59.42 28.62 -1.60
CA PHE A 58 -59.58 27.25 -2.07
C PHE A 58 -60.62 27.17 -3.19
N GLU A 59 -60.30 26.45 -4.24
CA GLU A 59 -61.22 26.18 -5.35
C GLU A 59 -61.15 24.70 -5.74
N TYR A 60 -62.34 24.06 -5.89
CA TYR A 60 -62.44 22.72 -6.43
C TYR A 60 -63.37 22.75 -7.65
N THR A 61 -62.93 22.11 -8.74
CA THR A 61 -63.76 21.87 -9.94
C THR A 61 -63.69 20.39 -10.29
N GLY A 62 -64.81 19.71 -10.34
CA GLY A 62 -64.83 18.28 -10.65
C GLY A 62 -66.16 17.63 -10.25
N ASP A 63 -66.09 16.32 -10.02
CA ASP A 63 -67.23 15.45 -9.75
C ASP A 63 -67.74 15.53 -8.33
N TRP A 64 -69.06 15.47 -8.17
CA TRP A 64 -69.79 15.52 -6.91
C TRP A 64 -70.82 14.40 -6.86
N VAL A 65 -70.99 13.75 -5.74
CA VAL A 65 -72.05 12.79 -5.47
C VAL A 65 -72.68 13.08 -4.10
N ALA A 66 -73.96 13.37 -4.08
CA ALA A 66 -74.77 13.59 -2.85
C ALA A 66 -74.17 14.61 -1.86
N GLY A 67 -73.48 15.67 -2.38
CA GLY A 67 -72.84 16.71 -1.58
C GLY A 67 -71.37 16.48 -1.24
N GLU A 68 -70.77 15.38 -1.65
CA GLU A 68 -69.36 15.06 -1.41
C GLU A 68 -68.52 15.17 -2.71
N ILE A 69 -67.31 15.67 -2.59
CA ILE A 69 -66.29 15.63 -3.63
C ILE A 69 -65.84 14.18 -3.83
N VAL A 70 -66.04 13.64 -5.03
CA VAL A 70 -65.66 12.27 -5.44
C VAL A 70 -65.25 12.28 -6.88
N GLY A 71 -64.73 11.15 -7.39
CA GLY A 71 -64.41 11.01 -8.82
C GLY A 71 -63.19 11.85 -9.24
N THR A 72 -63.24 12.51 -10.36
CA THR A 72 -62.11 13.28 -10.90
C THR A 72 -62.31 14.79 -10.76
N GLY A 73 -61.23 15.51 -10.46
CA GLY A 73 -61.31 16.96 -10.31
C GLY A 73 -59.98 17.66 -10.21
N LYS A 74 -60.07 18.98 -10.09
CA LYS A 74 -58.95 19.86 -9.79
C LYS A 74 -59.23 20.64 -8.50
N ALA A 75 -58.34 20.51 -7.52
CA ALA A 75 -58.33 21.37 -6.31
C ALA A 75 -57.17 22.36 -6.41
N THR A 76 -57.42 23.63 -6.22
CA THR A 76 -56.44 24.69 -6.07
C THR A 76 -56.48 25.16 -4.61
N TYR A 77 -55.31 25.17 -3.98
CA TYR A 77 -55.16 25.54 -2.57
C TYR A 77 -54.73 27.00 -2.37
N PRO A 78 -55.00 27.60 -1.21
CA PRO A 78 -54.70 29.02 -0.97
C PRO A 78 -53.25 29.41 -1.14
N ASN A 79 -52.33 28.45 -0.98
CA ASN A 79 -50.88 28.67 -1.15
C ASN A 79 -50.43 28.61 -2.61
N GLY A 80 -51.35 28.46 -3.57
CA GLY A 80 -51.03 28.34 -5.01
C GLY A 80 -50.73 26.92 -5.49
N SER A 81 -50.64 25.93 -4.62
CA SER A 81 -50.55 24.54 -5.05
C SER A 81 -51.87 24.06 -5.66
N PHE A 82 -51.80 23.09 -6.55
CA PHE A 82 -52.99 22.48 -7.09
C PHE A 82 -52.83 20.96 -7.36
N TYR A 83 -53.94 20.26 -7.16
CA TYR A 83 -54.06 18.82 -7.43
C TYR A 83 -55.02 18.56 -8.57
N VAL A 84 -54.66 17.66 -9.43
CA VAL A 84 -55.54 17.17 -10.51
C VAL A 84 -55.53 15.64 -10.47
N GLY A 85 -56.67 15.04 -10.19
CA GLY A 85 -56.77 13.58 -10.09
C GLY A 85 -58.05 13.11 -9.42
N GLN A 86 -57.96 11.91 -8.86
CA GLN A 86 -59.10 11.23 -8.22
C GLN A 86 -59.28 11.70 -6.77
N PHE A 87 -60.55 11.76 -6.38
CA PHE A 87 -61.01 12.16 -5.06
C PHE A 87 -61.96 11.14 -4.45
N ALA A 88 -61.81 10.93 -3.16
CA ALA A 88 -62.84 10.25 -2.36
C ALA A 88 -63.00 11.02 -1.03
N LYS A 89 -64.29 11.22 -0.63
CA LYS A 89 -64.65 11.95 0.62
C LYS A 89 -63.94 13.28 0.77
N GLY A 90 -63.82 14.05 -0.32
CA GLY A 90 -63.24 15.37 -0.32
C GLY A 90 -61.70 15.41 -0.28
N LYS A 91 -61.00 14.29 -0.36
CA LYS A 91 -59.52 14.20 -0.33
C LYS A 91 -58.99 13.58 -1.60
N PRO A 92 -57.76 13.92 -2.02
CA PRO A 92 -57.04 13.15 -3.03
C PRO A 92 -57.01 11.65 -2.67
N ASP A 93 -57.52 10.80 -3.57
CA ASP A 93 -57.57 9.35 -3.33
C ASP A 93 -57.62 8.65 -4.71
N GLY A 94 -56.70 7.76 -4.99
CA GLY A 94 -56.50 7.17 -6.32
C GLY A 94 -55.28 7.77 -7.05
N ILE A 95 -55.34 7.88 -8.35
CA ILE A 95 -54.27 8.44 -9.18
C ILE A 95 -54.45 9.96 -9.39
N GLY A 96 -53.37 10.70 -9.20
CA GLY A 96 -53.39 12.15 -9.42
C GLY A 96 -52.04 12.83 -9.30
N LYS A 97 -52.02 14.07 -9.82
CA LYS A 97 -50.83 14.93 -9.85
C LYS A 97 -51.02 16.16 -8.95
N MET A 98 -50.12 16.33 -8.03
CA MET A 98 -49.94 17.56 -7.24
C MET A 98 -48.84 18.41 -7.90
N THR A 99 -49.08 19.69 -8.03
CA THR A 99 -48.08 20.70 -8.29
C THR A 99 -48.04 21.64 -7.09
N PHE A 100 -46.90 21.71 -6.45
CA PHE A 100 -46.71 22.56 -5.27
C PHE A 100 -46.35 24.00 -5.65
N SER A 101 -46.50 24.93 -4.71
CA SER A 101 -46.26 26.36 -4.97
C SER A 101 -44.83 26.71 -5.31
N ASP A 102 -43.87 25.86 -4.91
CA ASP A 102 -42.44 25.95 -5.26
C ASP A 102 -42.08 25.38 -6.63
N GLY A 103 -43.07 24.88 -7.38
CA GLY A 103 -42.91 24.26 -8.66
C GLY A 103 -42.58 22.76 -8.64
N SER A 104 -42.36 22.17 -7.45
CA SER A 104 -42.21 20.74 -7.32
C SER A 104 -43.52 20.01 -7.68
N THR A 105 -43.40 18.74 -8.09
CA THR A 105 -44.55 17.93 -8.48
C THR A 105 -44.50 16.54 -7.86
N TYR A 106 -45.67 15.96 -7.65
CA TYR A 106 -45.83 14.53 -7.39
C TYR A 106 -46.92 14.00 -8.32
N ASP A 107 -46.65 12.93 -9.05
CA ASP A 107 -47.55 12.24 -9.95
C ASP A 107 -47.60 10.75 -9.57
N GLY A 108 -48.70 10.27 -9.01
CA GLY A 108 -48.77 8.93 -8.49
C GLY A 108 -50.05 8.62 -7.70
N THR A 109 -49.92 7.61 -6.83
CA THR A 109 -51.03 7.11 -6.03
C THR A 109 -51.21 7.93 -4.73
N TRP A 110 -52.47 8.21 -4.41
CA TRP A 110 -52.92 8.90 -3.21
C TRP A 110 -53.87 8.01 -2.40
N ILE A 111 -53.75 8.04 -1.11
CA ILE A 111 -54.68 7.36 -0.18
C ILE A 111 -55.00 8.36 0.92
N ASP A 112 -56.28 8.70 1.11
CA ASP A 112 -56.81 9.60 2.14
C ASP A 112 -56.03 10.94 2.24
N GLY A 113 -55.61 11.49 1.10
CA GLY A 113 -54.87 12.75 0.97
C GLY A 113 -53.35 12.63 1.13
N ALA A 114 -52.80 11.47 1.31
CA ALA A 114 -51.38 11.23 1.44
C ALA A 114 -50.77 10.53 0.20
N MET A 115 -49.57 10.98 -0.24
CA MET A 115 -48.80 10.28 -1.28
C MET A 115 -48.42 8.91 -0.78
N THR A 116 -48.87 7.85 -1.46
CA THR A 116 -48.69 6.45 -1.02
C THR A 116 -48.69 5.56 -2.25
N GLY A 117 -47.89 4.46 -2.21
CA GLY A 117 -47.73 3.57 -3.35
C GLY A 117 -46.69 4.05 -4.35
N GLN A 118 -46.87 3.76 -5.63
CA GLN A 118 -45.90 4.17 -6.67
C GLN A 118 -46.18 5.59 -7.14
N GLY A 119 -45.07 6.35 -7.34
CA GLY A 119 -45.18 7.73 -7.84
C GLY A 119 -43.86 8.26 -8.35
N GLN A 120 -43.96 9.43 -8.99
CA GLN A 120 -42.83 10.22 -9.49
C GLN A 120 -42.87 11.61 -8.85
N SER A 121 -41.81 12.04 -8.22
CA SER A 121 -41.63 13.42 -7.77
C SER A 121 -40.55 14.13 -8.57
N THR A 122 -40.77 15.41 -8.84
CA THR A 122 -39.75 16.34 -9.29
C THR A 122 -39.68 17.47 -8.30
N TYR A 123 -38.52 17.76 -7.78
CA TYR A 123 -38.29 18.77 -6.74
C TYR A 123 -37.87 20.10 -7.34
N ALA A 124 -38.12 21.19 -6.63
CA ALA A 124 -37.72 22.54 -7.05
C ALA A 124 -36.18 22.67 -7.23
N SER A 125 -35.39 21.81 -6.58
CA SER A 125 -33.94 21.72 -6.80
C SER A 125 -33.55 21.19 -8.19
N GLY A 126 -34.47 20.55 -8.91
CA GLY A 126 -34.22 19.80 -10.12
C GLY A 126 -34.00 18.29 -9.92
N ALA A 127 -33.92 17.85 -8.66
CA ALA A 127 -33.88 16.42 -8.37
C ALA A 127 -35.19 15.72 -8.76
N SER A 128 -35.13 14.43 -9.08
CA SER A 128 -36.29 13.60 -9.34
C SER A 128 -36.22 12.26 -8.62
N TYR A 129 -37.40 11.79 -8.21
CA TYR A 129 -37.52 10.46 -7.60
C TYR A 129 -38.65 9.69 -8.27
N THR A 130 -38.42 8.40 -8.55
CA THR A 130 -39.44 7.48 -9.04
C THR A 130 -39.37 6.22 -8.19
N GLY A 131 -40.47 5.87 -7.54
CA GLY A 131 -40.50 4.71 -6.64
C GLY A 131 -41.65 4.69 -5.68
N GLY A 132 -41.47 3.92 -4.60
CA GLY A 132 -42.47 3.76 -3.54
C GLY A 132 -42.54 4.96 -2.60
N PHE A 133 -43.77 5.22 -2.12
CA PHE A 133 -44.08 6.22 -1.10
C PHE A 133 -44.95 5.63 0.00
N VAL A 134 -44.70 6.05 1.22
CA VAL A 134 -45.56 5.80 2.39
C VAL A 134 -45.72 7.13 3.13
N ALA A 135 -46.96 7.61 3.25
CA ALA A 135 -47.32 8.86 3.94
C ALA A 135 -46.44 10.04 3.52
N GLY A 136 -46.13 10.18 2.22
CA GLY A 136 -45.37 11.27 1.66
C GLY A 136 -43.86 11.11 1.71
N LYS A 137 -43.34 10.02 2.25
CA LYS A 137 -41.90 9.71 2.31
C LYS A 137 -41.54 8.61 1.32
N HIS A 138 -40.30 8.64 0.80
CA HIS A 138 -39.77 7.54 0.01
C HIS A 138 -39.73 6.26 0.83
N ASP A 139 -40.25 5.17 0.29
CA ASP A 139 -40.29 3.87 0.97
C ASP A 139 -40.32 2.72 -0.04
N GLY A 140 -39.60 1.63 0.25
CA GLY A 140 -39.47 0.52 -0.69
C GLY A 140 -38.39 0.78 -1.74
N GLN A 141 -38.58 0.29 -2.96
CA GLN A 141 -37.63 0.51 -4.07
C GLN A 141 -37.86 1.83 -4.79
N GLY A 142 -36.78 2.53 -5.12
CA GLY A 142 -36.88 3.76 -5.88
C GLY A 142 -35.56 4.30 -6.39
N VAL A 143 -35.67 5.11 -7.45
CA VAL A 143 -34.54 5.76 -8.11
C VAL A 143 -34.61 7.26 -7.85
N MET A 144 -33.56 7.81 -7.25
CA MET A 144 -33.35 9.25 -7.07
C MET A 144 -32.26 9.70 -8.06
N THR A 145 -32.54 10.77 -8.78
CA THR A 145 -31.53 11.46 -9.61
C THR A 145 -31.38 12.88 -9.05
N ASP A 146 -30.19 13.23 -8.64
CA ASP A 146 -29.84 14.57 -8.15
C ASP A 146 -29.47 15.51 -9.31
N PRO A 147 -29.53 16.84 -9.13
CA PRO A 147 -29.24 17.81 -10.19
C PRO A 147 -27.82 17.76 -10.72
N ASP A 148 -26.87 17.25 -9.94
CA ASP A 148 -25.47 17.06 -10.33
C ASP A 148 -25.25 15.82 -11.21
N GLY A 149 -26.30 15.02 -11.44
CA GLY A 149 -26.27 13.77 -12.18
C GLY A 149 -25.99 12.52 -11.34
N THR A 150 -25.84 12.65 -10.03
CA THR A 150 -25.76 11.51 -9.12
C THR A 150 -27.07 10.74 -9.11
N VAL A 151 -27.01 9.41 -9.27
CA VAL A 151 -28.17 8.53 -9.29
C VAL A 151 -28.05 7.50 -8.18
N TYR A 152 -29.08 7.41 -7.34
CA TYR A 152 -29.26 6.29 -6.43
C TYR A 152 -30.42 5.42 -6.86
N ASP A 153 -30.19 4.12 -7.01
CA ASP A 153 -31.17 3.08 -7.34
C ASP A 153 -31.13 2.01 -6.24
N GLY A 154 -32.15 1.94 -5.41
CA GLY A 154 -32.13 1.04 -4.28
C GLY A 154 -33.29 1.19 -3.30
N ALA A 155 -33.09 0.57 -2.13
CA ALA A 155 -34.08 0.54 -1.09
C ALA A 155 -34.11 1.84 -0.26
N TRP A 156 -35.31 2.22 0.16
CA TRP A 156 -35.64 3.38 0.97
C TRP A 156 -36.49 2.97 2.16
N LEU A 157 -36.29 3.60 3.29
CA LEU A 157 -37.12 3.48 4.48
C LEU A 157 -37.30 4.84 5.11
N ASP A 158 -38.57 5.26 5.28
CA ASP A 158 -38.92 6.55 5.91
C ASP A 158 -38.21 7.77 5.30
N GLY A 159 -37.94 7.77 3.98
CA GLY A 159 -37.25 8.84 3.26
C GLY A 159 -35.73 8.75 3.25
N VAL A 160 -35.14 7.70 3.84
CA VAL A 160 -33.69 7.50 3.96
C VAL A 160 -33.26 6.28 3.14
N LYS A 161 -32.08 6.37 2.48
CA LYS A 161 -31.48 5.21 1.82
C LYS A 161 -31.13 4.13 2.84
N GLU A 162 -31.70 2.94 2.69
CA GLU A 162 -31.57 1.83 3.64
C GLU A 162 -31.57 0.49 2.91
N GLY A 163 -30.71 -0.47 3.30
CA GLY A 163 -30.65 -1.76 2.64
C GLY A 163 -29.75 -1.77 1.39
N GLN A 164 -30.09 -2.57 0.40
CA GLN A 164 -29.29 -2.73 -0.83
C GLN A 164 -29.55 -1.59 -1.82
N GLY A 165 -28.48 -1.08 -2.42
CA GLY A 165 -28.60 -0.04 -3.44
C GLY A 165 -27.34 0.10 -4.29
N LYS A 166 -27.53 0.84 -5.38
CA LYS A 166 -26.49 1.23 -6.33
C LYS A 166 -26.47 2.76 -6.43
N MET A 167 -25.31 3.36 -6.21
CA MET A 167 -25.07 4.78 -6.36
C MET A 167 -24.09 5.01 -7.49
N THR A 168 -24.50 5.77 -8.50
CA THR A 168 -23.64 6.25 -9.58
C THR A 168 -23.42 7.73 -9.37
N TYR A 169 -22.21 8.14 -9.10
CA TYR A 169 -21.83 9.53 -8.90
C TYR A 169 -21.64 10.26 -10.24
N ALA A 170 -21.68 11.59 -10.21
CA ALA A 170 -21.55 12.44 -11.39
C ALA A 170 -20.24 12.22 -12.16
N ASP A 171 -19.17 11.85 -11.48
CA ASP A 171 -17.86 11.54 -12.05
C ASP A 171 -17.77 10.14 -12.69
N GLY A 172 -18.85 9.34 -12.60
CA GLY A 172 -18.92 7.96 -13.06
C GLY A 172 -18.45 6.92 -12.05
N THR A 173 -18.07 7.33 -10.84
CA THR A 173 -17.81 6.40 -9.74
C THR A 173 -19.07 5.63 -9.40
N LEU A 174 -18.95 4.32 -9.21
CA LEU A 174 -20.04 3.42 -8.91
C LEU A 174 -19.84 2.76 -7.56
N TYR A 175 -20.80 2.95 -6.65
CA TYR A 175 -20.93 2.14 -5.45
C TYR A 175 -22.12 1.18 -5.56
N GLN A 176 -21.93 -0.07 -5.19
CA GLN A 176 -22.99 -1.08 -5.10
C GLN A 176 -22.83 -1.86 -3.81
N GLY A 177 -23.83 -1.82 -2.94
CA GLY A 177 -23.75 -2.47 -1.63
C GLY A 177 -24.86 -2.05 -0.68
N SER A 178 -24.61 -2.29 0.60
CA SER A 178 -25.54 -1.96 1.67
C SER A 178 -25.45 -0.51 2.07
N PHE A 179 -26.61 0.07 2.38
CA PHE A 179 -26.78 1.40 2.95
C PHE A 179 -27.46 1.32 4.32
N LYS A 180 -27.09 2.22 5.19
CA LYS A 180 -27.72 2.43 6.48
C LYS A 180 -27.71 3.92 6.83
N ALA A 181 -28.85 4.44 7.25
CA ALA A 181 -29.02 5.86 7.60
C ALA A 181 -28.49 6.82 6.49
N GLY A 182 -28.68 6.45 5.21
CA GLY A 182 -28.31 7.26 4.05
C GLY A 182 -26.88 7.08 3.54
N ALA A 183 -26.03 6.35 4.24
CA ALA A 183 -24.61 6.16 3.91
C ALA A 183 -24.26 4.69 3.60
N PRO A 184 -23.22 4.40 2.80
CA PRO A 184 -22.64 3.07 2.69
C PRO A 184 -22.30 2.46 4.06
N ASP A 185 -22.84 1.26 4.34
CA ASP A 185 -22.62 0.55 5.61
C ASP A 185 -22.83 -0.95 5.40
N GLY A 186 -21.88 -1.78 5.86
CA GLY A 186 -21.87 -3.21 5.57
C GLY A 186 -20.97 -3.57 4.39
N MET A 187 -21.36 -4.56 3.59
CA MET A 187 -20.58 -4.96 2.41
C MET A 187 -20.92 -4.12 1.19
N GLY A 188 -19.88 -3.68 0.47
CA GLY A 188 -20.08 -2.89 -0.74
C GLY A 188 -18.84 -2.82 -1.62
N LYS A 189 -19.10 -2.65 -2.91
CA LYS A 189 -18.09 -2.50 -3.96
C LYS A 189 -18.12 -1.09 -4.52
N LEU A 190 -16.97 -0.44 -4.51
CA LEU A 190 -16.71 0.84 -5.17
C LEU A 190 -15.85 0.61 -6.41
N SER A 191 -16.24 1.18 -7.52
CA SER A 191 -15.48 1.15 -8.77
C SER A 191 -15.33 2.57 -9.30
N MET A 192 -14.11 3.03 -9.49
CA MET A 192 -13.80 4.38 -9.98
C MET A 192 -13.48 4.35 -11.48
N PRO A 193 -13.70 5.43 -12.20
CA PRO A 193 -13.43 5.51 -13.65
C PRO A 193 -11.97 5.30 -14.02
N ASP A 194 -11.04 5.60 -13.12
CA ASP A 194 -9.61 5.39 -13.30
C ASP A 194 -9.18 3.92 -13.15
N GLY A 195 -10.14 3.01 -12.87
CA GLY A 195 -9.92 1.58 -12.73
C GLY A 195 -9.58 1.12 -11.30
N VAL A 196 -9.63 2.00 -10.32
CA VAL A 196 -9.52 1.61 -8.90
C VAL A 196 -10.82 0.92 -8.48
N VAL A 197 -10.69 -0.24 -7.82
CA VAL A 197 -11.81 -1.01 -7.29
C VAL A 197 -11.55 -1.36 -5.82
N TYR A 198 -12.51 -1.03 -4.96
CA TYR A 198 -12.58 -1.54 -3.60
C TYR A 198 -13.78 -2.46 -3.45
N ASP A 199 -13.60 -3.62 -2.81
CA ASP A 199 -14.64 -4.61 -2.51
C ASP A 199 -14.45 -5.07 -1.05
N GLY A 200 -15.36 -4.70 -0.17
CA GLY A 200 -15.21 -4.99 1.25
C GLY A 200 -16.18 -4.25 2.16
N GLN A 201 -15.78 -4.12 3.41
CA GLN A 201 -16.59 -3.57 4.49
C GLN A 201 -16.57 -2.05 4.53
N TRP A 202 -17.73 -1.48 4.85
CA TRP A 202 -17.99 -0.06 5.02
C TRP A 202 -18.64 0.21 6.36
N GLN A 203 -18.36 1.33 6.94
CA GLN A 203 -18.99 1.81 8.16
C GLN A 203 -19.25 3.32 8.05
N ALA A 204 -20.50 3.73 8.15
CA ALA A 204 -20.93 5.13 8.13
C ALA A 204 -20.30 5.93 6.96
N GLY A 205 -20.27 5.35 5.75
CA GLY A 205 -19.76 5.97 4.52
C GLY A 205 -18.26 5.88 4.33
N GLN A 206 -17.52 5.25 5.23
CA GLN A 206 -16.06 5.07 5.14
C GLN A 206 -15.70 3.60 4.95
N ILE A 207 -14.61 3.37 4.20
CA ILE A 207 -14.00 2.04 4.10
C ILE A 207 -13.42 1.68 5.47
N ASN A 208 -13.94 0.60 6.08
CA ASN A 208 -13.54 0.18 7.42
C ASN A 208 -13.79 -1.32 7.59
N GLY A 209 -12.81 -2.07 8.11
CA GLY A 209 -12.89 -3.52 8.23
C GLY A 209 -12.10 -4.26 7.16
N GLN A 210 -12.52 -5.44 6.75
CA GLN A 210 -11.81 -6.28 5.76
C GLN A 210 -12.23 -5.94 4.33
N GLY A 211 -11.27 -5.92 3.42
CA GLY A 211 -11.55 -5.64 2.02
C GLY A 211 -10.40 -5.94 1.06
N THR A 212 -10.71 -5.85 -0.21
CA THR A 212 -9.76 -5.93 -1.32
C THR A 212 -9.75 -4.61 -2.07
N LEU A 213 -8.57 -4.01 -2.19
CA LEU A 213 -8.33 -2.82 -3.01
C LEU A 213 -7.45 -3.21 -4.20
N THR A 214 -7.96 -3.01 -5.40
CA THR A 214 -7.21 -3.18 -6.65
C THR A 214 -6.99 -1.82 -7.29
N LYS A 215 -5.74 -1.46 -7.54
CA LYS A 215 -5.38 -0.23 -8.24
C LYS A 215 -5.37 -0.44 -9.76
N ALA A 216 -5.57 0.63 -10.51
CA ALA A 216 -5.61 0.61 -11.99
C ALA A 216 -4.38 -0.06 -12.64
N LYS A 217 -3.21 0.05 -12.02
CA LYS A 217 -1.95 -0.55 -12.50
C LYS A 217 -1.78 -2.02 -12.12
N GLY A 218 -2.72 -2.61 -11.38
CA GLY A 218 -2.73 -4.02 -11.02
C GLY A 218 -2.23 -4.35 -9.60
N ASP A 219 -1.78 -3.37 -8.81
CA ASP A 219 -1.50 -3.61 -7.40
C ASP A 219 -2.79 -4.03 -6.69
N THR A 220 -2.72 -5.09 -5.90
CA THR A 220 -3.87 -5.61 -5.15
C THR A 220 -3.51 -5.75 -3.67
N TYR A 221 -4.30 -5.10 -2.82
CA TYR A 221 -4.22 -5.27 -1.38
C TYR A 221 -5.43 -6.04 -0.87
N VAL A 222 -5.21 -7.03 -0.01
CA VAL A 222 -6.23 -7.78 0.71
C VAL A 222 -5.92 -7.72 2.20
N GLY A 223 -6.79 -7.12 2.98
CA GLY A 223 -6.54 -6.94 4.41
C GLY A 223 -7.48 -5.97 5.09
N ALA A 224 -7.08 -5.55 6.29
CA ALA A 224 -7.86 -4.63 7.10
C ALA A 224 -7.68 -3.17 6.65
N PHE A 225 -8.74 -2.41 6.82
CA PHE A 225 -8.80 -0.97 6.63
C PHE A 225 -9.35 -0.28 7.88
N GLU A 226 -8.87 0.89 8.16
CA GLU A 226 -9.36 1.78 9.20
C GLU A 226 -9.41 3.20 8.63
N ASN A 227 -10.61 3.82 8.65
CA ASN A 227 -10.85 5.17 8.13
C ASN A 227 -10.32 5.38 6.69
N GLY A 228 -10.51 4.38 5.83
CA GLY A 228 -10.09 4.42 4.43
C GLY A 228 -8.63 4.08 4.16
N GLN A 229 -7.81 3.89 5.18
CA GLN A 229 -6.39 3.55 5.09
C GLN A 229 -6.14 2.07 5.40
N ARG A 230 -5.13 1.48 4.76
CA ARG A 230 -4.68 0.12 5.09
C ARG A 230 -4.14 0.10 6.51
N ALA A 231 -4.64 -0.84 7.31
CA ALA A 231 -4.30 -0.99 8.73
C ALA A 231 -4.25 -2.47 9.11
N GLY A 232 -3.60 -2.79 10.26
CA GLY A 232 -3.55 -4.16 10.74
C GLY A 232 -2.89 -5.13 9.75
N LYS A 233 -3.29 -6.39 9.75
CA LYS A 233 -2.76 -7.42 8.85
C LYS A 233 -3.30 -7.29 7.44
N GLY A 234 -2.40 -7.43 6.45
CA GLY A 234 -2.76 -7.46 5.05
C GLY A 234 -1.69 -8.04 4.14
N LYS A 235 -2.08 -8.33 2.92
CA LYS A 235 -1.22 -8.80 1.83
C LYS A 235 -1.34 -7.82 0.66
N LEU A 236 -0.20 -7.27 0.24
CA LEU A 236 -0.07 -6.43 -0.93
C LEU A 236 0.68 -7.20 -2.01
N THR A 237 0.05 -7.40 -3.14
CA THR A 237 0.67 -7.94 -4.36
C THR A 237 0.85 -6.79 -5.33
N TYR A 238 2.08 -6.50 -5.70
CA TYR A 238 2.42 -5.46 -6.67
C TYR A 238 2.25 -5.96 -8.11
N ALA A 239 1.99 -5.05 -9.03
CA ALA A 239 1.83 -5.36 -10.44
C ALA A 239 3.07 -6.01 -11.08
N ASN A 240 4.28 -5.75 -10.55
CA ASN A 240 5.52 -6.37 -10.99
C ASN A 240 5.70 -7.80 -10.48
N GLY A 241 4.81 -8.28 -9.61
CA GLY A 241 4.83 -9.61 -9.01
C GLY A 241 5.47 -9.69 -7.62
N ASP A 242 5.96 -8.59 -7.06
CA ASP A 242 6.43 -8.55 -5.68
C ASP A 242 5.25 -8.74 -4.71
N ILE A 243 5.53 -9.25 -3.53
CA ILE A 243 4.53 -9.51 -2.50
C ILE A 243 5.02 -8.97 -1.16
N TYR A 244 4.16 -8.25 -0.46
CA TYR A 244 4.34 -7.98 0.96
C TYR A 244 3.18 -8.58 1.75
N GLU A 245 3.49 -9.29 2.82
CA GLU A 245 2.52 -9.83 3.77
C GLU A 245 2.96 -9.48 5.19
N GLY A 246 2.15 -8.68 5.89
CA GLY A 246 2.51 -8.17 7.21
C GLY A 246 1.53 -7.14 7.73
N PHE A 247 2.01 -6.34 8.68
CA PHE A 247 1.21 -5.29 9.29
C PHE A 247 1.34 -3.97 8.53
N PHE A 248 0.26 -3.20 8.57
CA PHE A 248 0.13 -1.85 8.02
C PHE A 248 -0.36 -0.89 9.11
N ALA A 249 0.04 0.35 9.04
CA ALA A 249 -0.51 1.48 9.78
C ALA A 249 -0.50 2.71 8.88
N ALA A 250 -1.62 3.42 8.78
CA ALA A 250 -1.77 4.64 7.98
C ALA A 250 -1.21 4.47 6.54
N ASP A 251 -1.63 3.39 5.85
CA ASP A 251 -1.21 3.01 4.49
C ASP A 251 0.25 2.55 4.32
N GLU A 252 1.07 2.55 5.36
CA GLU A 252 2.48 2.15 5.30
C GLU A 252 2.71 0.77 5.92
N ARG A 253 3.73 0.06 5.45
CA ARG A 253 4.22 -1.18 6.07
C ARG A 253 4.75 -0.82 7.46
N ASN A 254 4.22 -1.47 8.51
CA ASN A 254 4.57 -1.14 9.88
C ASN A 254 4.40 -2.36 10.79
N GLY A 255 5.43 -2.69 11.60
CA GLY A 255 5.43 -3.90 12.41
C GLY A 255 6.07 -5.10 11.72
N ALA A 256 5.72 -6.31 12.11
CA ALA A 256 6.27 -7.53 11.53
C ALA A 256 5.72 -7.77 10.12
N GLY A 257 6.60 -8.10 9.16
CA GLY A 257 6.19 -8.40 7.79
C GLY A 257 7.25 -9.13 6.98
N THR A 258 6.79 -9.75 5.90
CA THR A 258 7.64 -10.42 4.91
C THR A 258 7.43 -9.77 3.55
N PHE A 259 8.51 -9.38 2.91
CA PHE A 259 8.55 -8.95 1.53
C PHE A 259 9.23 -10.02 0.68
N ILE A 260 8.69 -10.32 -0.47
CA ILE A 260 9.23 -11.27 -1.45
C ILE A 260 9.22 -10.57 -2.80
N ALA A 261 10.38 -10.30 -3.34
CA ALA A 261 10.55 -9.76 -4.67
C ALA A 261 10.44 -10.87 -5.73
N LYS A 262 10.08 -10.49 -6.95
CA LYS A 262 9.96 -11.40 -8.10
C LYS A 262 11.27 -12.13 -8.44
N ASP A 263 12.43 -11.52 -8.14
CA ASP A 263 13.75 -12.12 -8.35
C ASP A 263 14.11 -13.17 -7.29
N GLY A 264 13.25 -13.40 -6.30
CA GLY A 264 13.47 -14.34 -5.21
C GLY A 264 14.08 -13.72 -3.96
N THR A 265 14.45 -12.44 -3.98
CA THR A 265 14.89 -11.70 -2.79
C THR A 265 13.76 -11.68 -1.76
N ARG A 266 14.08 -12.03 -0.51
CA ARG A 266 13.10 -12.10 0.58
C ARG A 266 13.61 -11.38 1.83
N TYR A 267 12.82 -10.48 2.36
CA TYR A 267 13.03 -9.92 3.69
C TYR A 267 11.93 -10.38 4.65
N ALA A 268 12.30 -10.77 5.87
CA ALA A 268 11.38 -11.04 6.96
C ALA A 268 11.89 -10.35 8.23
N GLY A 269 11.13 -9.43 8.75
CA GLY A 269 11.57 -8.62 9.90
C GLY A 269 10.60 -7.51 10.25
N VAL A 270 11.12 -6.51 10.92
CA VAL A 270 10.37 -5.34 11.39
C VAL A 270 10.38 -4.24 10.31
N TRP A 271 9.25 -3.57 10.18
CA TRP A 271 9.02 -2.43 9.30
C TRP A 271 8.57 -1.22 10.12
N VAL A 272 9.07 -0.05 9.80
CA VAL A 272 8.64 1.21 10.40
C VAL A 272 8.48 2.24 9.28
N ALA A 273 7.29 2.80 9.14
CA ALA A 273 6.98 3.81 8.13
C ALA A 273 7.46 3.43 6.71
N GLY A 274 7.22 2.17 6.32
CA GLY A 274 7.57 1.64 5.01
C GLY A 274 9.00 1.13 4.85
N HIS A 275 9.89 1.33 5.81
CA HIS A 275 11.31 0.93 5.77
C HIS A 275 11.61 -0.31 6.60
N MET A 276 12.61 -1.08 6.19
CA MET A 276 13.16 -2.18 6.99
C MET A 276 13.95 -1.61 8.17
N GLU A 277 13.53 -1.96 9.39
CA GLU A 277 14.08 -1.45 10.65
C GLU A 277 14.26 -2.56 11.67
N GLY A 278 15.24 -2.39 12.58
CA GLY A 278 15.44 -3.33 13.68
C GLY A 278 15.83 -4.73 13.23
N ALA A 279 15.42 -5.76 13.94
CA ALA A 279 15.80 -7.14 13.66
C ALA A 279 15.10 -7.71 12.42
N GLY A 280 15.87 -8.37 11.56
CA GLY A 280 15.33 -9.00 10.36
C GLY A 280 16.32 -9.98 9.71
N GLN A 281 15.80 -10.68 8.70
CA GLN A 281 16.56 -11.57 7.82
C GLN A 281 16.28 -11.21 6.37
N MET A 282 17.36 -11.00 5.61
CA MET A 282 17.33 -10.82 4.15
C MET A 282 17.93 -12.05 3.49
N THR A 283 17.20 -12.66 2.59
CA THR A 283 17.73 -13.67 1.65
C THR A 283 17.80 -13.01 0.29
N TYR A 284 18.97 -12.97 -0.29
CA TYR A 284 19.22 -12.38 -1.61
C TYR A 284 18.95 -13.39 -2.73
N ALA A 285 18.78 -12.88 -3.95
CA ALA A 285 18.49 -13.70 -5.13
C ALA A 285 19.58 -14.75 -5.45
N ASP A 286 20.83 -14.48 -5.05
CA ASP A 286 21.96 -15.41 -5.19
C ASP A 286 22.00 -16.50 -4.12
N GLY A 287 21.06 -16.47 -3.17
CA GLY A 287 21.01 -17.39 -2.03
C GLY A 287 21.80 -16.96 -0.80
N SER A 288 22.50 -15.82 -0.85
CA SER A 288 23.14 -15.24 0.32
C SER A 288 22.10 -14.83 1.36
N VAL A 289 22.44 -14.92 2.65
CA VAL A 289 21.53 -14.61 3.76
C VAL A 289 22.20 -13.65 4.74
N TYR A 290 21.58 -12.50 4.97
CA TYR A 290 21.91 -11.63 6.08
C TYR A 290 20.89 -11.80 7.20
N ALA A 291 21.35 -11.97 8.43
CA ALA A 291 20.54 -12.00 9.65
C ALA A 291 21.13 -11.02 10.67
N GLY A 292 20.38 -9.99 11.01
CA GLY A 292 20.88 -8.93 11.87
C GLY A 292 19.91 -7.76 12.00
N THR A 293 20.47 -6.60 12.35
CA THR A 293 19.69 -5.37 12.44
C THR A 293 19.76 -4.56 11.14
N PHE A 294 18.69 -3.83 10.87
CA PHE A 294 18.51 -2.93 9.73
C PHE A 294 18.24 -1.52 10.25
N LEU A 295 18.66 -0.53 9.46
CA LEU A 295 18.34 0.88 9.63
C LEU A 295 18.16 1.47 8.22
N ALA A 296 17.00 2.08 7.96
CA ALA A 296 16.66 2.70 6.69
C ALA A 296 16.96 1.78 5.48
N ASP A 297 16.42 0.55 5.53
CA ASP A 297 16.53 -0.50 4.50
C ASP A 297 17.91 -1.17 4.34
N GLU A 298 18.91 -0.77 5.12
CA GLU A 298 20.27 -1.29 4.99
C GLU A 298 20.71 -2.09 6.24
N PRO A 299 21.54 -3.15 6.08
CA PRO A 299 22.25 -3.80 7.19
C PRO A 299 22.98 -2.78 8.06
N HIS A 300 22.67 -2.76 9.35
CA HIS A 300 23.26 -1.83 10.32
C HIS A 300 23.40 -2.48 11.71
N GLY A 301 24.38 -2.01 12.52
CA GLY A 301 24.57 -2.55 13.85
C GLY A 301 25.25 -3.92 13.83
N ARG A 302 24.68 -4.93 14.45
CA ARG A 302 25.24 -6.30 14.47
C ARG A 302 24.47 -7.22 13.54
N GLY A 303 25.21 -8.04 12.78
CA GLY A 303 24.61 -9.02 11.88
C GLY A 303 25.60 -10.06 11.38
N LYS A 304 25.03 -11.13 10.82
CA LYS A 304 25.75 -12.20 10.17
C LYS A 304 25.32 -12.30 8.72
N MET A 305 26.28 -12.24 7.81
CA MET A 305 26.11 -12.57 6.40
C MET A 305 26.63 -13.99 6.17
N THR A 306 25.87 -14.80 5.46
CA THR A 306 26.29 -16.06 4.88
C THR A 306 26.14 -15.94 3.39
N TYR A 307 27.24 -15.99 2.66
CA TYR A 307 27.27 -15.89 1.21
C TYR A 307 26.92 -17.21 0.54
N ALA A 308 26.51 -17.16 -0.71
CA ALA A 308 26.14 -18.36 -1.49
C ALA A 308 27.29 -19.39 -1.63
N ASP A 309 28.54 -18.93 -1.60
CA ASP A 309 29.74 -19.79 -1.64
C ASP A 309 30.08 -20.42 -0.29
N GLY A 310 29.28 -20.16 0.75
CA GLY A 310 29.49 -20.62 2.12
C GLY A 310 30.42 -19.75 2.97
N SER A 311 30.99 -18.68 2.42
CA SER A 311 31.72 -17.69 3.19
C SER A 311 30.79 -17.00 4.18
N THR A 312 31.33 -16.54 5.31
CA THR A 312 30.53 -15.85 6.33
C THR A 312 31.24 -14.61 6.85
N TYR A 313 30.46 -13.63 7.24
CA TYR A 313 30.91 -12.52 8.07
C TYR A 313 29.94 -12.33 9.24
N GLU A 314 30.46 -12.25 10.44
CA GLU A 314 29.70 -11.95 11.65
C GLU A 314 30.39 -10.80 12.41
N GLY A 315 29.69 -9.67 12.54
CA GLY A 315 30.29 -8.48 13.11
C GLY A 315 29.41 -7.25 13.01
N ALA A 316 30.04 -6.08 13.09
CA ALA A 316 29.39 -4.80 12.97
C ALA A 316 29.17 -4.40 11.49
N TRP A 317 28.10 -3.68 11.25
CA TRP A 317 27.65 -3.18 9.95
C TRP A 317 27.31 -1.69 10.05
N VAL A 318 27.64 -0.92 9.05
CA VAL A 318 27.29 0.48 8.92
C VAL A 318 26.90 0.72 7.46
N ALA A 319 25.66 1.17 7.24
CA ALA A 319 25.14 1.50 5.91
C ALA A 319 25.45 0.40 4.86
N GLY A 320 25.05 -0.84 5.18
CA GLY A 320 25.21 -2.00 4.29
C GLY A 320 26.64 -2.55 4.19
N GLN A 321 27.63 -1.96 4.87
CA GLN A 321 29.04 -2.36 4.78
C GLN A 321 29.55 -2.95 6.07
N MET A 322 30.42 -3.98 5.96
CA MET A 322 31.15 -4.52 7.08
C MET A 322 32.07 -3.46 7.71
N ALA A 323 31.93 -3.20 9.00
CA ALA A 323 32.68 -2.18 9.74
C ALA A 323 32.98 -2.63 11.16
N GLY A 324 33.93 -1.95 11.85
CA GLY A 324 34.26 -2.24 13.24
C GLY A 324 34.76 -3.67 13.45
N LEU A 325 34.50 -4.24 14.61
CA LEU A 325 34.98 -5.59 14.96
C LEU A 325 34.09 -6.68 14.31
N GLY A 326 34.74 -7.67 13.70
CA GLY A 326 34.08 -8.80 13.13
C GLY A 326 34.99 -10.00 12.85
N LYS A 327 34.33 -11.11 12.48
CA LYS A 327 34.98 -12.35 12.08
C LYS A 327 34.46 -12.72 10.67
N ALA A 328 35.36 -12.85 9.73
CA ALA A 328 35.09 -13.38 8.40
C ALA A 328 35.69 -14.77 8.23
N VAL A 329 34.98 -15.64 7.52
CA VAL A 329 35.45 -16.94 7.07
C VAL A 329 35.33 -16.96 5.54
N TYR A 330 36.42 -17.13 4.84
CA TYR A 330 36.49 -17.17 3.40
C TYR A 330 36.75 -18.60 2.92
N GLY A 331 35.80 -19.21 2.23
CA GLY A 331 35.90 -20.61 1.81
C GLY A 331 36.06 -21.56 3.00
N LYS A 332 36.95 -22.58 2.85
CA LYS A 332 37.05 -23.66 3.85
C LYS A 332 37.97 -23.37 5.03
N ASP A 333 39.07 -22.61 4.83
CA ASP A 333 40.14 -22.57 5.84
C ASP A 333 40.79 -21.18 6.02
N GLN A 334 40.29 -20.16 5.34
CA GLN A 334 40.78 -18.80 5.52
C GLN A 334 39.89 -18.02 6.47
N THR A 335 40.45 -17.42 7.49
CA THR A 335 39.67 -16.60 8.45
C THR A 335 40.37 -15.28 8.70
N TYR A 336 39.55 -14.25 8.93
CA TYR A 336 39.97 -12.96 9.45
C TYR A 336 39.17 -12.63 10.70
N GLN A 337 39.83 -12.13 11.74
CA GLN A 337 39.18 -11.60 12.92
C GLN A 337 39.86 -10.30 13.32
N GLY A 338 39.13 -9.21 13.35
CA GLY A 338 39.70 -7.91 13.64
C GLY A 338 38.77 -6.77 13.26
N GLN A 339 39.37 -5.59 13.13
CA GLN A 339 38.66 -4.38 12.68
C GLN A 339 38.54 -4.37 11.16
N LEU A 340 37.38 -3.89 10.67
CA LEU A 340 37.14 -3.62 9.26
C LEU A 340 36.68 -2.18 9.07
N ALA A 341 36.95 -1.65 7.89
CA ALA A 341 36.38 -0.42 7.39
C ALA A 341 36.02 -0.63 5.91
N ALA A 342 34.78 -0.30 5.52
CA ALA A 342 34.25 -0.49 4.18
C ALA A 342 34.54 -1.91 3.61
N GLY A 343 34.34 -2.95 4.43
CA GLY A 343 34.55 -4.34 4.06
C GLY A 343 36.00 -4.81 4.00
N LYS A 344 37.00 -3.99 4.31
CA LYS A 344 38.40 -4.33 4.25
C LYS A 344 39.02 -4.37 5.65
N PRO A 345 40.02 -5.27 5.92
CA PRO A 345 40.80 -5.23 7.14
C PRO A 345 41.41 -3.85 7.38
N GLU A 346 41.20 -3.35 8.59
CA GLU A 346 41.70 -2.07 9.08
C GLU A 346 42.10 -2.19 10.56
N GLY A 347 43.08 -1.39 11.04
CA GLY A 347 43.52 -1.43 12.44
C GLY A 347 44.11 -2.76 12.84
N MET A 348 43.78 -3.27 14.02
CA MET A 348 44.30 -4.55 14.52
C MET A 348 43.47 -5.73 14.05
N GLY A 349 44.15 -6.78 13.54
CA GLY A 349 43.46 -7.98 13.09
C GLY A 349 44.38 -9.19 12.93
N ARG A 350 43.77 -10.38 13.00
CA ARG A 350 44.42 -11.67 12.81
C ARG A 350 43.82 -12.37 11.58
N MET A 351 44.67 -12.77 10.65
CA MET A 351 44.30 -13.59 9.48
C MET A 351 44.98 -14.95 9.58
N VAL A 352 44.24 -15.99 9.25
CA VAL A 352 44.75 -17.36 9.04
C VAL A 352 44.41 -17.74 7.61
N GLN A 353 45.38 -18.21 6.85
CA GLN A 353 45.19 -18.73 5.48
C GLN A 353 45.15 -20.25 5.49
N ALA A 354 44.59 -20.83 4.41
CA ALA A 354 44.41 -22.25 4.24
C ALA A 354 45.75 -23.05 4.24
N ASP A 355 46.83 -22.41 3.81
CA ASP A 355 48.20 -22.99 3.81
C ASP A 355 48.86 -22.99 5.20
N GLY A 356 48.18 -22.49 6.23
CA GLY A 356 48.68 -22.38 7.57
C GLY A 356 49.41 -21.06 7.87
N PHE A 357 49.52 -20.13 6.91
CA PHE A 357 50.08 -18.81 7.17
C PHE A 357 49.15 -18.06 8.14
N VAL A 358 49.75 -17.43 9.16
CA VAL A 358 49.07 -16.59 10.16
C VAL A 358 49.72 -15.22 10.22
N TYR A 359 48.90 -14.17 10.08
CA TYR A 359 49.34 -12.81 10.37
C TYR A 359 48.49 -12.22 11.48
N GLU A 360 49.17 -11.57 12.44
CA GLU A 360 48.57 -10.86 13.54
C GLU A 360 49.23 -9.50 13.70
N GLY A 361 48.50 -8.42 13.53
CA GLY A 361 49.08 -7.07 13.53
C GLY A 361 48.18 -6.02 12.91
N GLN A 362 48.83 -4.93 12.51
CA GLN A 362 48.15 -3.76 11.94
C GLN A 362 47.81 -3.97 10.45
N TRP A 363 46.68 -3.42 10.07
CA TRP A 363 46.12 -3.44 8.71
C TRP A 363 45.73 -2.05 8.28
N GLN A 364 45.86 -1.74 7.01
CA GLN A 364 45.36 -0.53 6.40
C GLN A 364 44.82 -0.85 5.00
N ALA A 365 43.56 -0.49 4.75
CA ALA A 365 42.87 -0.71 3.47
C ALA A 365 43.00 -2.15 2.91
N GLY A 366 43.03 -3.16 3.80
CA GLY A 366 43.17 -4.58 3.44
C GLY A 366 44.60 -5.08 3.31
N LEU A 367 45.62 -4.24 3.51
CA LEU A 367 47.02 -4.64 3.45
C LEU A 367 47.65 -4.63 4.84
N ARG A 368 48.63 -5.57 5.07
CA ARG A 368 49.43 -5.58 6.27
C ARG A 368 50.26 -4.29 6.31
N GLN A 369 50.18 -3.58 7.43
CA GLN A 369 50.81 -2.26 7.60
C GLN A 369 51.31 -2.13 9.08
N GLY A 370 52.38 -1.35 9.28
CA GLY A 370 52.88 -1.11 10.65
C GLY A 370 53.43 -2.36 11.34
N GLN A 371 53.23 -2.49 12.62
CA GLN A 371 53.73 -3.63 13.42
C GLN A 371 52.89 -4.88 13.27
N GLY A 372 53.56 -6.03 13.08
CA GLY A 372 52.89 -7.31 12.99
C GLY A 372 53.79 -8.51 13.17
N ARG A 373 53.15 -9.66 13.38
CA ARG A 373 53.77 -10.97 13.46
C ARG A 373 53.23 -11.88 12.37
N ALA A 374 54.07 -12.41 11.53
CA ALA A 374 53.75 -13.40 10.52
C ALA A 374 54.36 -14.76 10.92
N THR A 375 53.54 -15.80 10.98
CA THR A 375 53.96 -17.18 11.11
C THR A 375 53.69 -17.89 9.78
N TYR A 376 54.71 -18.43 9.16
CA TYR A 376 54.62 -19.08 7.87
C TYR A 376 54.29 -20.56 8.04
N ALA A 377 53.85 -21.21 6.98
CA ALA A 377 53.46 -22.62 6.97
C ALA A 377 54.55 -23.58 7.43
N ASP A 378 55.83 -23.23 7.18
CA ASP A 378 57.02 -24.01 7.62
C ASP A 378 57.33 -23.77 9.11
N GLY A 379 56.55 -22.97 9.81
CA GLY A 379 56.77 -22.59 11.21
C GLY A 379 57.76 -21.44 11.42
N SER A 380 58.33 -20.88 10.37
CA SER A 380 59.14 -19.65 10.45
C SER A 380 58.30 -18.47 10.94
N VAL A 381 58.93 -17.56 11.68
CA VAL A 381 58.25 -16.43 12.29
C VAL A 381 58.99 -15.13 11.96
N TYR A 382 58.25 -14.17 11.43
CA TYR A 382 58.68 -12.78 11.33
C TYR A 382 57.90 -11.91 12.30
N THR A 383 58.59 -11.04 13.02
CA THR A 383 58.00 -10.00 13.86
C THR A 383 58.67 -8.69 13.55
N GLY A 384 57.90 -7.70 13.13
CA GLY A 384 58.47 -6.41 12.73
C GLY A 384 57.49 -5.54 11.91
N GLN A 385 58.06 -4.60 11.16
CA GLN A 385 57.32 -3.64 10.38
C GLN A 385 56.90 -4.21 9.01
N PHE A 386 55.75 -3.78 8.57
CA PHE A 386 55.15 -4.04 7.26
C PHE A 386 54.76 -2.74 6.59
N ALA A 387 54.95 -2.65 5.29
CA ALA A 387 54.42 -1.62 4.42
C ALA A 387 53.82 -2.25 3.16
N ALA A 388 52.58 -1.85 2.78
CA ALA A 388 51.86 -2.34 1.58
C ALA A 388 51.86 -3.90 1.46
N GLY A 389 51.72 -4.60 2.59
CA GLY A 389 51.70 -6.08 2.63
C GLY A 389 53.04 -6.78 2.69
N LEU A 390 54.17 -6.09 2.58
CA LEU A 390 55.52 -6.62 2.55
C LEU A 390 56.25 -6.29 3.86
N ARG A 391 57.27 -7.13 4.25
CA ARG A 391 58.18 -6.79 5.34
C ARG A 391 58.99 -5.56 4.94
N ASP A 392 58.94 -4.52 5.77
CA ASP A 392 59.61 -3.23 5.45
C ASP A 392 59.89 -2.47 6.74
N GLY A 393 61.13 -1.98 6.89
CA GLY A 393 61.61 -1.39 8.15
C GLY A 393 62.30 -2.37 9.04
N LYS A 394 62.24 -2.21 10.35
CA LYS A 394 62.91 -3.09 11.32
C LYS A 394 62.10 -4.36 11.59
N GLY A 395 62.83 -5.52 11.63
CA GLY A 395 62.14 -6.79 11.95
C GLY A 395 63.10 -7.92 12.28
N THR A 396 62.52 -8.95 12.92
CA THR A 396 63.20 -10.20 13.30
C THR A 396 62.57 -11.36 12.56
N LEU A 397 63.37 -12.17 11.88
CA LEU A 397 62.99 -13.45 11.28
C LEU A 397 63.69 -14.59 12.04
N THR A 398 62.93 -15.62 12.37
CA THR A 398 63.46 -16.89 12.91
C THR A 398 62.89 -18.02 12.05
N THR A 399 63.75 -18.82 11.48
CA THR A 399 63.32 -19.99 10.68
C THR A 399 63.45 -21.28 11.48
N THR A 400 62.71 -22.30 11.06
CA THR A 400 62.80 -23.64 11.68
C THR A 400 64.10 -24.36 11.35
N THR A 401 64.86 -23.92 10.36
CA THR A 401 66.18 -24.41 10.00
C THR A 401 67.29 -23.86 10.92
N GLY A 402 66.97 -22.93 11.81
CA GLY A 402 67.93 -22.29 12.70
C GLY A 402 68.54 -21.01 12.14
N PHE A 403 68.11 -20.51 10.99
CA PHE A 403 68.48 -19.17 10.52
C PHE A 403 67.67 -18.10 11.28
N GLY A 404 68.37 -17.11 11.79
CA GLY A 404 67.82 -15.92 12.43
C GLY A 404 68.32 -14.65 11.75
N TYR A 405 67.45 -13.60 11.71
CA TYR A 405 67.87 -12.28 11.24
C TYR A 405 67.17 -11.21 12.08
N VAL A 406 67.94 -10.22 12.50
CA VAL A 406 67.43 -9.01 13.15
C VAL A 406 68.00 -7.81 12.44
N GLY A 407 67.20 -6.95 11.84
CA GLY A 407 67.68 -5.82 11.10
C GLY A 407 66.69 -5.15 10.15
N ASP A 408 67.22 -4.54 9.11
CA ASP A 408 66.49 -3.78 8.14
C ASP A 408 65.91 -4.65 7.04
N TRP A 409 64.69 -4.34 6.67
CA TRP A 409 63.92 -5.00 5.58
C TRP A 409 63.43 -3.92 4.60
N LYS A 410 63.44 -4.24 3.33
CA LYS A 410 62.90 -3.36 2.29
C LYS A 410 62.17 -4.21 1.24
N ALA A 411 60.88 -3.87 1.00
CA ALA A 411 60.01 -4.54 0.02
C ALA A 411 60.07 -6.10 0.11
N GLY A 412 60.13 -6.68 1.32
CA GLY A 412 60.06 -8.10 1.57
C GLY A 412 61.42 -8.80 1.67
N VAL A 413 62.52 -8.15 1.36
CA VAL A 413 63.88 -8.68 1.42
C VAL A 413 64.71 -8.04 2.52
N ILE A 414 65.73 -8.78 2.99
CA ILE A 414 66.75 -8.22 3.90
C ILE A 414 67.56 -7.17 3.11
N ASP A 415 67.55 -5.91 3.57
CA ASP A 415 68.23 -4.83 2.89
C ASP A 415 68.48 -3.68 3.88
N GLY A 416 69.74 -3.35 4.12
CA GLY A 416 70.18 -2.42 5.15
C GLY A 416 71.10 -3.07 6.20
N GLN A 417 71.08 -2.58 7.43
CA GLN A 417 71.90 -3.09 8.52
C GLN A 417 71.21 -4.17 9.29
N GLY A 418 71.97 -5.27 9.68
CA GLY A 418 71.40 -6.32 10.48
C GLY A 418 72.37 -7.36 10.96
N ILE A 419 71.80 -8.27 11.79
CA ILE A 419 72.54 -9.41 12.36
C ILE A 419 71.87 -10.67 11.84
N ALA A 420 72.65 -11.50 11.15
CA ALA A 420 72.21 -12.84 10.71
C ALA A 420 72.93 -13.92 11.51
N THR A 421 72.14 -14.85 12.10
CA THR A 421 72.63 -16.07 12.71
C THR A 421 72.32 -17.24 11.81
N TYR A 422 73.33 -18.00 11.42
CA TYR A 422 73.20 -19.16 10.54
C TYR A 422 73.03 -20.46 11.32
N PRO A 423 72.53 -21.52 10.72
CA PRO A 423 72.26 -22.80 11.38
C PRO A 423 73.49 -23.46 12.02
N GLY A 424 74.69 -23.19 11.50
CA GLY A 424 75.95 -23.66 12.04
C GLY A 424 76.44 -22.90 13.31
N GLY A 425 75.77 -21.82 13.68
CA GLY A 425 76.09 -20.95 14.77
C GLY A 425 76.92 -19.71 14.39
N GLU A 426 77.25 -19.57 13.09
CA GLU A 426 77.93 -18.39 12.61
C GLU A 426 77.04 -17.14 12.72
N VAL A 427 77.63 -16.00 13.03
CA VAL A 427 76.92 -14.74 13.16
C VAL A 427 77.55 -13.70 12.28
N TYR A 428 76.77 -13.13 11.31
CA TYR A 428 77.18 -11.98 10.54
C TYR A 428 76.47 -10.70 11.05
N GLU A 429 77.25 -9.70 11.30
CA GLU A 429 76.82 -8.37 11.65
C GLU A 429 77.31 -7.35 10.62
N GLY A 430 76.42 -6.64 9.89
CA GLY A 430 76.80 -5.75 8.84
C GLY A 430 75.70 -5.38 7.89
N ALA A 431 76.11 -4.80 6.72
CA ALA A 431 75.19 -4.41 5.68
C ALA A 431 74.74 -5.57 4.80
N PHE A 432 73.51 -5.51 4.32
CA PHE A 432 72.88 -6.41 3.34
C PHE A 432 72.27 -5.60 2.18
N VAL A 433 72.35 -6.13 0.99
CA VAL A 433 71.64 -5.61 -0.16
C VAL A 433 70.97 -6.81 -0.88
N GLY A 434 69.64 -6.76 -1.05
CA GLY A 434 68.89 -7.83 -1.71
C GLY A 434 69.01 -9.22 -1.05
N GLY A 435 69.28 -9.30 0.26
CA GLY A 435 69.49 -10.52 1.00
C GLY A 435 70.89 -11.07 1.05
N GLU A 436 71.86 -10.44 0.36
CA GLU A 436 73.26 -10.84 0.34
C GLU A 436 74.09 -9.89 1.21
N ARG A 437 75.13 -10.41 1.84
CA ARG A 437 76.08 -9.60 2.63
C ARG A 437 76.80 -8.62 1.66
N GLU A 438 76.78 -7.32 1.97
CA GLU A 438 77.32 -6.24 1.17
C GLU A 438 77.91 -5.14 2.03
N GLY A 439 79.00 -4.48 1.58
CA GLY A 439 79.65 -3.39 2.32
C GLY A 439 80.39 -3.85 3.56
N GLN A 440 80.49 -3.01 4.56
CA GLN A 440 81.20 -3.34 5.82
C GLN A 440 80.44 -4.35 6.62
N GLY A 441 81.13 -5.41 7.12
CA GLY A 441 80.55 -6.42 7.97
C GLY A 441 81.53 -7.36 8.60
N LYS A 442 81.10 -8.03 9.68
CA LYS A 442 81.84 -8.96 10.50
C LYS A 442 81.13 -10.31 10.54
N LEU A 443 81.85 -11.38 10.14
CA LEU A 443 81.38 -12.76 10.27
C LEU A 443 82.19 -13.46 11.38
N THR A 444 81.53 -13.93 12.41
CA THR A 444 82.07 -14.68 13.53
C THR A 444 81.69 -16.15 13.33
N TYR A 445 82.66 -17.04 13.17
CA TYR A 445 82.49 -18.52 13.06
C TYR A 445 82.53 -19.20 14.41
N SER A 446 83.49 -18.73 15.33
CA SER A 446 83.71 -19.09 16.68
C SER A 446 84.36 -17.91 17.40
N ALA A 447 84.56 -18.04 18.75
CA ALA A 447 85.18 -16.93 19.56
C ALA A 447 86.52 -16.47 18.98
N ASP A 448 87.30 -17.41 18.36
CA ASP A 448 88.67 -17.16 17.92
C ASP A 448 88.74 -17.06 16.35
N GLN A 449 87.63 -17.17 15.65
CA GLN A 449 87.59 -17.16 14.14
C GLN A 449 86.64 -16.11 13.63
N ILE A 450 87.16 -14.98 13.15
CA ILE A 450 86.45 -13.81 12.73
C ILE A 450 86.92 -13.43 11.29
N SER A 451 86.00 -13.07 10.41
CA SER A 451 86.26 -12.46 9.12
C SER A 451 85.57 -11.10 9.11
N GLU A 452 86.32 -10.01 9.12
CA GLU A 452 85.81 -8.64 9.14
C GLU A 452 86.39 -7.88 7.93
N GLY A 453 85.59 -7.08 7.24
CA GLY A 453 86.02 -6.28 6.12
C GLY A 453 84.88 -5.89 5.17
N ILE A 454 85.24 -5.65 3.91
CA ILE A 454 84.30 -5.29 2.83
C ILE A 454 83.77 -6.56 2.16
N TRP A 455 82.45 -6.71 2.16
CA TRP A 455 81.72 -7.81 1.56
C TRP A 455 81.08 -7.38 0.24
N GLN A 456 81.07 -8.27 -0.77
CA GLN A 456 80.34 -8.07 -2.02
C GLN A 456 79.71 -9.40 -2.43
N LYS A 457 78.38 -9.39 -2.69
CA LYS A 457 77.58 -10.57 -3.10
C LYS A 457 77.88 -11.78 -2.21
N GLY A 458 77.89 -11.55 -0.90
CA GLY A 458 78.09 -12.62 0.10
C GLY A 458 79.53 -13.09 0.32
N ARG A 459 80.55 -12.52 -0.40
CA ARG A 459 81.98 -12.89 -0.32
C ARG A 459 82.78 -11.76 0.31
N LEU A 460 83.72 -12.07 1.16
CA LEU A 460 84.70 -11.14 1.67
C LEU A 460 85.73 -10.77 0.57
N LEU A 461 85.77 -9.48 0.18
CA LEU A 461 86.73 -8.97 -0.82
C LEU A 461 88.00 -8.46 -0.21
N THR A 462 87.90 -7.63 0.83
CA THR A 462 89.03 -6.99 1.47
C THR A 462 88.92 -7.19 2.97
N PRO A 463 89.77 -7.98 3.59
CA PRO A 463 89.80 -8.14 5.05
C PRO A 463 90.19 -6.81 5.69
N ASN A 464 89.62 -6.51 6.87
CA ASN A 464 90.04 -5.36 7.68
C ASN A 464 91.42 -5.67 8.30
N PRO A 465 92.49 -4.84 8.03
CA PRO A 465 93.83 -5.13 8.49
C PRO A 465 93.97 -5.11 10.09
N ALA A 466 92.97 -4.65 10.74
CA ALA A 466 92.97 -4.60 12.23
C ALA A 466 92.42 -5.86 12.95
N ALA A 467 91.93 -6.89 12.21
CA ALA A 467 91.31 -8.10 12.77
C ALA A 467 92.30 -9.24 13.06
N ASN A 468 93.56 -9.09 12.69
CA ASN A 468 94.65 -9.96 13.05
C ASN A 468 95.53 -9.29 14.10
N GLY A 469 95.00 -9.07 15.30
CA GLY A 469 95.83 -8.64 16.48
C GLY A 469 96.57 -9.83 17.04
N ASP A 470 97.87 -9.65 17.20
CA ASP A 470 98.87 -10.53 17.89
C ASP A 470 98.39 -11.08 19.23
#